data_94ae20e72592a3550261ca9120dc9301
#
_entry.id   94ae20e72592a3550261ca9120dc9301
#
_cell.length_a   1.000
_cell.length_b   1.000
_cell.length_c   1.000
_cell.angle_alpha   90.00
_cell.angle_beta   90.00
_cell.angle_gamma   90.00
#
_symmetry.space_group_name_H-M   'P 1'
#
loop_
_entity.id
_entity.type
_entity.pdbx_description
1 polymer ?
#
loop_
_entity_poly.entity_id
_entity_poly.type
_entity_poly.pdbx_seq_one_letter_code
_entity_poly.pdbx_strand_id
1 'polypeptide(L)'
;MVLVFYEKKTIIVSMKAMNNKKNVEHDFSKGSMIRNILSMAVPVTIAQAVQLLYNLVDRVYLGHIGQGADQALTGVGLVFPIISIVSAFTQLYSGGGAPLMSIARGAGEEEKASKLENVSFVLLILTGVVLMGVFYIFMKPILYLLGASDATYPVAASYLQIYLLGTLFIMISSGMNLFINAQGFGTMGMMTVCIGAVLNLFLDPLFIFVWKLGVRGAAIATVLSQMAGCMWVLWFLTGKKVQYPLQRKYMKLKDRKMILSILGLGLSGFIMCVTNSLSQIACNATLARWGGDLYVGAMTILNSVREIFNLAANGVAEGAKPVLGYNFGAKEYE
;
A
#
# COMPACT_ATOMS: atom_id res chain seq x y z
N MET A 1 -12.12 3.39 -56.97
CA MET A 1 -11.10 4.04 -56.13
C MET A 1 -11.64 4.41 -54.75
N VAL A 2 -12.86 4.93 -54.62
CA VAL A 2 -13.48 5.32 -53.33
C VAL A 2 -13.81 4.12 -52.42
N LEU A 3 -14.28 2.98 -52.96
CA LEU A 3 -14.59 1.77 -52.22
C LEU A 3 -13.36 1.11 -51.55
N VAL A 4 -12.20 1.16 -52.19
CA VAL A 4 -10.93 0.61 -51.65
C VAL A 4 -10.41 1.47 -50.46
N PHE A 5 -10.70 2.79 -50.47
CA PHE A 5 -10.36 3.65 -49.36
C PHE A 5 -11.27 3.46 -48.13
N TYR A 6 -12.54 3.11 -48.36
CA TYR A 6 -13.49 2.84 -47.29
C TYR A 6 -13.17 1.50 -46.57
N GLU A 7 -12.86 0.46 -47.34
CA GLU A 7 -12.41 -0.83 -46.78
C GLU A 7 -11.12 -0.73 -45.98
N LYS A 8 -10.11 -0.01 -46.49
CA LYS A 8 -8.85 0.24 -45.75
C LYS A 8 -9.10 0.98 -44.44
N LYS A 9 -10.00 1.98 -44.43
CA LYS A 9 -10.31 2.75 -43.22
C LYS A 9 -11.07 1.89 -42.18
N THR A 10 -11.97 1.02 -42.63
CA THR A 10 -12.72 0.06 -41.78
C THR A 10 -11.80 -1.01 -41.23
N ILE A 11 -10.87 -1.53 -42.04
CA ILE A 11 -9.87 -2.50 -41.59
C ILE A 11 -8.89 -1.88 -40.60
N ILE A 12 -8.43 -0.65 -40.80
CA ILE A 12 -7.55 0.06 -39.88
C ILE A 12 -8.26 0.39 -38.56
N VAL A 13 -9.55 0.77 -38.61
CA VAL A 13 -10.36 1.00 -37.41
C VAL A 13 -10.62 -0.30 -36.68
N SER A 14 -10.92 -1.38 -37.39
CA SER A 14 -11.09 -2.72 -36.81
C SER A 14 -9.78 -3.28 -36.25
N MET A 15 -8.65 -3.10 -36.93
CA MET A 15 -7.33 -3.49 -36.41
C MET A 15 -6.90 -2.64 -35.20
N LYS A 16 -7.21 -1.31 -35.19
CA LYS A 16 -7.02 -0.47 -34.00
C LYS A 16 -7.93 -0.90 -32.85
N ALA A 17 -9.17 -1.26 -33.11
CA ALA A 17 -10.10 -1.78 -32.09
C ALA A 17 -9.68 -3.17 -31.59
N MET A 18 -9.17 -4.06 -32.46
CA MET A 18 -8.60 -5.35 -32.08
C MET A 18 -7.27 -5.21 -31.30
N ASN A 19 -6.42 -4.24 -31.67
CA ASN A 19 -5.17 -3.99 -30.96
C ASN A 19 -5.42 -3.31 -29.60
N ASN A 20 -6.49 -2.53 -29.47
CA ASN A 20 -6.94 -1.96 -28.19
C ASN A 20 -7.55 -3.04 -27.27
N LYS A 21 -8.11 -4.13 -27.84
CA LYS A 21 -8.65 -5.26 -27.04
C LYS A 21 -7.57 -6.20 -26.47
N LYS A 22 -6.33 -6.14 -26.95
CA LYS A 22 -5.25 -7.02 -26.47
C LYS A 22 -4.58 -6.58 -25.17
N ASN A 23 -4.91 -5.41 -24.63
CA ASN A 23 -4.23 -4.83 -23.46
C ASN A 23 -5.09 -4.72 -22.18
N VAL A 24 -6.32 -5.26 -22.17
CA VAL A 24 -7.15 -5.32 -20.96
C VAL A 24 -7.01 -6.70 -20.37
N GLU A 25 -6.15 -6.86 -19.38
CA GLU A 25 -5.87 -8.16 -18.76
C GLU A 25 -7.11 -8.73 -18.05
N HIS A 26 -8.04 -7.87 -17.59
CA HIS A 26 -9.34 -8.27 -17.05
C HIS A 26 -10.47 -7.27 -17.37
N ASP A 27 -11.33 -7.64 -18.30
CA ASP A 27 -12.64 -7.02 -18.51
C ASP A 27 -13.63 -7.69 -17.53
N PHE A 28 -13.93 -7.03 -16.43
CA PHE A 28 -14.81 -7.55 -15.36
C PHE A 28 -16.28 -7.65 -15.76
N SER A 29 -16.66 -7.12 -16.95
CA SER A 29 -18.00 -7.27 -17.51
C SER A 29 -18.24 -8.66 -18.10
N LYS A 30 -17.19 -9.44 -18.30
CA LYS A 30 -17.26 -10.74 -18.99
C LYS A 30 -16.86 -11.89 -18.07
N GLY A 31 -17.55 -13.00 -18.22
CA GLY A 31 -17.26 -14.24 -17.51
C GLY A 31 -17.99 -14.38 -16.17
N SER A 32 -17.60 -15.39 -15.39
CA SER A 32 -18.16 -15.61 -14.07
C SER A 32 -17.60 -14.63 -13.06
N MET A 33 -18.46 -13.96 -12.28
CA MET A 33 -18.07 -13.05 -11.22
C MET A 33 -17.11 -13.69 -10.21
N ILE A 34 -17.34 -14.96 -9.86
CA ILE A 34 -16.47 -15.73 -8.96
C ILE A 34 -15.08 -15.86 -9.56
N ARG A 35 -14.95 -16.13 -10.86
CA ARG A 35 -13.64 -16.23 -11.53
C ARG A 35 -12.91 -14.90 -11.54
N ASN A 36 -13.62 -13.80 -11.78
CA ASN A 36 -13.07 -12.46 -11.77
C ASN A 36 -12.58 -12.08 -10.36
N ILE A 37 -13.38 -12.38 -9.33
CA ILE A 37 -12.97 -12.16 -7.92
C ILE A 37 -11.75 -13.01 -7.58
N LEU A 38 -11.72 -14.29 -7.89
CA LEU A 38 -10.59 -15.16 -7.59
C LEU A 38 -9.32 -14.74 -8.33
N SER A 39 -9.43 -14.28 -9.57
CA SER A 39 -8.28 -13.80 -10.35
C SER A 39 -7.59 -12.57 -9.70
N MET A 40 -8.34 -11.77 -8.96
CA MET A 40 -7.82 -10.63 -8.19
C MET A 40 -7.46 -11.03 -6.76
N ALA A 41 -8.28 -11.85 -6.10
CA ALA A 41 -8.09 -12.24 -4.70
C ALA A 41 -6.84 -13.10 -4.51
N VAL A 42 -6.56 -14.04 -5.40
CA VAL A 42 -5.38 -14.92 -5.26
C VAL A 42 -4.06 -14.15 -5.29
N PRO A 43 -3.76 -13.29 -6.27
CA PRO A 43 -2.55 -12.46 -6.24
C PRO A 43 -2.47 -11.56 -5.01
N VAL A 44 -3.58 -10.93 -4.61
CA VAL A 44 -3.62 -10.05 -3.43
C VAL A 44 -3.35 -10.85 -2.15
N THR A 45 -3.93 -12.04 -1.99
CA THR A 45 -3.69 -12.91 -0.84
C THR A 45 -2.23 -13.36 -0.78
N ILE A 46 -1.64 -13.74 -1.92
CA ILE A 46 -0.22 -14.10 -2.00
C ILE A 46 0.65 -12.90 -1.60
N ALA A 47 0.35 -11.70 -2.11
CA ALA A 47 1.07 -10.49 -1.74
C ALA A 47 1.03 -10.22 -0.22
N GLN A 48 -0.14 -10.37 0.41
CA GLN A 48 -0.30 -10.21 1.86
C GLN A 48 0.45 -11.30 2.64
N ALA A 49 0.47 -12.55 2.15
CA ALA A 49 1.25 -13.62 2.77
C ALA A 49 2.76 -13.34 2.72
N VAL A 50 3.26 -12.88 1.57
CA VAL A 50 4.65 -12.48 1.40
C VAL A 50 4.99 -11.29 2.32
N GLN A 51 4.09 -10.31 2.43
CA GLN A 51 4.26 -9.17 3.34
C GLN A 51 4.34 -9.61 4.81
N LEU A 52 3.49 -10.54 5.22
CA LEU A 52 3.49 -11.07 6.59
C LEU A 52 4.79 -11.83 6.90
N LEU A 53 5.23 -12.67 5.97
CA LEU A 53 6.50 -13.41 6.11
C LEU A 53 7.69 -12.46 6.20
N TYR A 54 7.75 -11.47 5.33
CA TYR A 54 8.81 -10.46 5.36
C TYR A 54 8.84 -9.70 6.70
N ASN A 55 7.69 -9.25 7.21
CA ASN A 55 7.62 -8.57 8.50
C ASN A 55 8.10 -9.45 9.66
N LEU A 56 7.82 -10.77 9.60
CA LEU A 56 8.28 -11.72 10.59
C LEU A 56 9.80 -11.90 10.54
N VAL A 57 10.36 -12.05 9.35
CA VAL A 57 11.82 -12.23 9.15
C VAL A 57 12.59 -10.99 9.58
N ASP A 58 12.10 -9.79 9.27
CA ASP A 58 12.71 -8.53 9.71
C ASP A 58 12.80 -8.45 11.25
N ARG A 59 11.73 -8.83 11.97
CA ARG A 59 11.75 -8.91 13.45
C ARG A 59 12.75 -9.94 13.96
N VAL A 60 12.89 -11.09 13.29
CA VAL A 60 13.88 -12.11 13.65
C VAL A 60 15.30 -11.56 13.47
N TYR A 61 15.59 -10.87 12.39
CA TYR A 61 16.90 -10.26 12.17
C TYR A 61 17.20 -9.17 13.22
N LEU A 62 16.25 -8.32 13.54
CA LEU A 62 16.40 -7.31 14.60
C LEU A 62 16.66 -7.94 15.98
N GLY A 63 16.00 -9.05 16.28
CA GLY A 63 16.24 -9.80 17.53
C GLY A 63 17.62 -10.47 17.64
N HIS A 64 18.35 -10.61 16.52
CA HIS A 64 19.67 -11.25 16.47
C HIS A 64 20.83 -10.25 16.28
N ILE A 65 20.61 -8.94 16.44
CA ILE A 65 21.68 -7.91 16.30
C ILE A 65 22.82 -8.08 17.33
N GLY A 66 22.63 -8.89 18.36
CA GLY A 66 23.61 -9.09 19.42
C GLY A 66 23.39 -8.18 20.62
N GLN A 67 24.47 -7.57 21.17
CA GLN A 67 24.32 -6.66 22.31
C GLN A 67 23.43 -5.47 21.95
N GLY A 68 22.33 -5.28 22.72
CA GLY A 68 21.34 -4.23 22.47
C GLY A 68 20.14 -4.66 21.61
N ALA A 69 19.93 -5.94 21.34
CA ALA A 69 18.75 -6.46 20.62
C ALA A 69 17.43 -6.02 21.26
N ASP A 70 17.33 -6.04 22.59
CA ASP A 70 16.12 -5.59 23.33
C ASP A 70 15.86 -4.10 23.10
N GLN A 71 16.93 -3.28 23.12
CA GLN A 71 16.82 -1.84 22.83
C GLN A 71 16.47 -1.60 21.35
N ALA A 72 16.97 -2.42 20.44
CA ALA A 72 16.67 -2.36 19.02
C ALA A 72 15.18 -2.66 18.76
N LEU A 73 14.69 -3.79 19.29
CA LEU A 73 13.27 -4.18 19.16
C LEU A 73 12.34 -3.16 19.81
N THR A 74 12.68 -2.67 21.01
CA THR A 74 11.91 -1.64 21.71
C THR A 74 11.92 -0.33 20.93
N GLY A 75 13.11 0.12 20.46
CA GLY A 75 13.25 1.37 19.71
C GLY A 75 12.49 1.34 18.38
N VAL A 76 12.57 0.26 17.63
CA VAL A 76 11.78 0.08 16.40
C VAL A 76 10.29 -0.04 16.72
N GLY A 77 9.92 -0.72 17.80
CA GLY A 77 8.55 -0.82 18.28
C GLY A 77 7.89 0.54 18.53
N LEU A 78 8.63 1.51 19.07
CA LEU A 78 8.15 2.88 19.28
C LEU A 78 7.87 3.66 17.98
N VAL A 79 8.39 3.21 16.85
CA VAL A 79 8.13 3.82 15.54
C VAL A 79 6.84 3.29 14.88
N PHE A 80 6.33 2.12 15.28
CA PHE A 80 5.13 1.54 14.68
C PHE A 80 3.90 2.44 14.67
N PRO A 81 3.57 3.22 15.70
CA PRO A 81 2.46 4.16 15.64
C PRO A 81 2.61 5.20 14.53
N ILE A 82 3.83 5.66 14.27
CA ILE A 82 4.13 6.61 13.18
C ILE A 82 3.91 5.93 11.82
N ILE A 83 4.38 4.69 11.68
CA ILE A 83 4.16 3.87 10.47
C ILE A 83 2.66 3.68 10.23
N SER A 84 1.89 3.42 11.29
CA SER A 84 0.43 3.26 11.22
C SER A 84 -0.28 4.54 10.77
N ILE A 85 0.18 5.71 11.21
CA ILE A 85 -0.35 7.00 10.75
C ILE A 85 -0.08 7.19 9.25
N VAL A 86 1.13 6.91 8.77
CA VAL A 86 1.47 6.96 7.34
C VAL A 86 0.56 6.02 6.54
N SER A 87 0.35 4.81 7.03
CA SER A 87 -0.55 3.83 6.42
C SER A 87 -2.01 4.28 6.41
N ALA A 88 -2.48 4.92 7.50
CA ALA A 88 -3.84 5.46 7.59
C ALA A 88 -4.08 6.55 6.54
N PHE A 89 -3.14 7.48 6.36
CA PHE A 89 -3.23 8.50 5.30
C PHE A 89 -3.14 7.88 3.90
N THR A 90 -2.36 6.83 3.72
CA THR A 90 -2.33 6.08 2.45
C THR A 90 -3.72 5.49 2.15
N GLN A 91 -4.36 4.87 3.13
CA GLN A 91 -5.72 4.36 3.01
C GLN A 91 -6.76 5.46 2.79
N LEU A 92 -6.59 6.64 3.37
CA LEU A 92 -7.49 7.77 3.16
C LEU A 92 -7.62 8.13 1.69
N TYR A 93 -6.51 8.19 0.96
CA TYR A 93 -6.52 8.60 -0.45
C TYR A 93 -6.72 7.43 -1.40
N SER A 94 -6.06 6.33 -1.16
CA SER A 94 -6.10 5.19 -2.07
C SER A 94 -7.28 4.26 -1.80
N GLY A 95 -7.63 4.04 -0.53
CA GLY A 95 -8.82 3.29 -0.13
C GLY A 95 -10.12 3.97 -0.51
N GLY A 96 -10.12 5.32 -0.66
CA GLY A 96 -11.24 6.07 -1.22
C GLY A 96 -11.20 6.18 -2.74
N GLY A 97 -10.03 6.49 -3.30
CA GLY A 97 -9.87 6.76 -4.72
C GLY A 97 -9.99 5.53 -5.62
N ALA A 98 -9.39 4.39 -5.23
CA ALA A 98 -9.36 3.20 -6.05
C ALA A 98 -10.77 2.57 -6.27
N PRO A 99 -11.64 2.42 -5.26
CA PRO A 99 -13.02 1.99 -5.48
C PRO A 99 -13.82 2.97 -6.35
N LEU A 100 -13.68 4.29 -6.14
CA LEU A 100 -14.33 5.29 -6.98
C LEU A 100 -13.87 5.19 -8.43
N MET A 101 -12.58 4.92 -8.65
CA MET A 101 -12.04 4.66 -9.99
C MET A 101 -12.67 3.42 -10.61
N SER A 102 -12.80 2.31 -9.87
CA SER A 102 -13.45 1.10 -10.36
C SER A 102 -14.90 1.34 -10.77
N ILE A 103 -15.65 2.12 -9.97
CA ILE A 103 -17.03 2.52 -10.29
C ILE A 103 -17.07 3.39 -11.56
N ALA A 104 -16.19 4.39 -11.67
CA ALA A 104 -16.12 5.26 -12.85
C ALA A 104 -15.76 4.46 -14.13
N ARG A 105 -14.89 3.46 -14.02
CA ARG A 105 -14.55 2.53 -15.12
C ARG A 105 -15.78 1.73 -15.56
N GLY A 106 -16.51 1.14 -14.62
CA GLY A 106 -17.71 0.39 -14.93
C GLY A 106 -18.81 1.25 -15.59
N ALA A 107 -18.93 2.51 -15.16
CA ALA A 107 -19.85 3.48 -15.76
C ALA A 107 -19.41 4.02 -17.13
N GLY A 108 -18.20 3.65 -17.62
CA GLY A 108 -17.65 4.18 -18.87
C GLY A 108 -17.12 5.62 -18.78
N GLU A 109 -16.97 6.16 -17.56
CA GLU A 109 -16.49 7.52 -17.30
C GLU A 109 -14.94 7.57 -17.27
N GLU A 110 -14.30 7.28 -18.42
CA GLU A 110 -12.83 7.10 -18.52
C GLU A 110 -12.04 8.31 -18.03
N GLU A 111 -12.50 9.53 -18.34
CA GLU A 111 -11.82 10.76 -17.90
C GLU A 111 -11.86 10.92 -16.39
N LYS A 112 -12.99 10.59 -15.76
CA LYS A 112 -13.17 10.63 -14.31
C LYS A 112 -12.32 9.58 -13.62
N ALA A 113 -12.27 8.36 -14.16
CA ALA A 113 -11.40 7.30 -13.66
C ALA A 113 -9.93 7.73 -13.66
N SER A 114 -9.45 8.30 -14.77
CA SER A 114 -8.10 8.82 -14.87
C SER A 114 -7.82 9.99 -13.92
N LYS A 115 -8.78 10.91 -13.73
CA LYS A 115 -8.65 12.01 -12.77
C LYS A 115 -8.55 11.52 -11.34
N LEU A 116 -9.36 10.54 -10.94
CA LEU A 116 -9.36 9.97 -9.58
C LEU A 116 -7.99 9.40 -9.22
N GLU A 117 -7.37 8.64 -10.12
CA GLU A 117 -6.03 8.09 -9.92
C GLU A 117 -4.97 9.19 -9.79
N ASN A 118 -4.95 10.13 -10.73
CA ASN A 118 -3.94 11.19 -10.78
C ASN A 118 -4.08 12.18 -9.61
N VAL A 119 -5.30 12.52 -9.20
CA VAL A 119 -5.56 13.37 -8.02
C VAL A 119 -5.12 12.66 -6.74
N SER A 120 -5.46 11.37 -6.57
CA SER A 120 -5.03 10.59 -5.42
C SER A 120 -3.49 10.48 -5.35
N PHE A 121 -2.82 10.31 -6.49
CA PHE A 121 -1.37 10.32 -6.56
C PHE A 121 -0.76 11.63 -6.04
N VAL A 122 -1.31 12.77 -6.46
CA VAL A 122 -0.86 14.09 -5.96
C VAL A 122 -1.13 14.25 -4.47
N LEU A 123 -2.30 13.81 -3.98
CA LEU A 123 -2.63 13.87 -2.55
C LEU A 123 -1.67 13.00 -1.71
N LEU A 124 -1.30 11.81 -2.19
CA LEU A 124 -0.31 10.95 -1.53
C LEU A 124 1.06 11.64 -1.42
N ILE A 125 1.53 12.27 -2.50
CA ILE A 125 2.81 12.99 -2.51
C ILE A 125 2.76 14.17 -1.54
N LEU A 126 1.76 15.04 -1.63
CA LEU A 126 1.65 16.23 -0.79
C LEU A 126 1.59 15.84 0.69
N THR A 127 0.75 14.86 1.03
CA THR A 127 0.64 14.41 2.41
C THR A 127 1.90 13.70 2.87
N GLY A 128 2.55 12.91 2.03
CA GLY A 128 3.83 12.27 2.34
C GLY A 128 4.92 13.29 2.69
N VAL A 129 5.03 14.36 1.91
CA VAL A 129 5.97 15.47 2.19
C VAL A 129 5.62 16.18 3.50
N VAL A 130 4.33 16.45 3.74
CA VAL A 130 3.88 17.09 4.98
C VAL A 130 4.15 16.21 6.19
N LEU A 131 3.79 14.92 6.14
CA LEU A 131 4.04 13.97 7.24
C LEU A 131 5.53 13.82 7.51
N MET A 132 6.35 13.70 6.46
CA MET A 132 7.80 13.65 6.60
C MET A 132 8.30 14.90 7.33
N GLY A 133 7.89 16.10 6.92
CA GLY A 133 8.30 17.37 7.56
C GLY A 133 7.85 17.45 9.03
N VAL A 134 6.58 17.13 9.30
CA VAL A 134 6.03 17.16 10.66
C VAL A 134 6.77 16.17 11.58
N PHE A 135 6.97 14.93 11.14
CA PHE A 135 7.66 13.94 11.95
C PHE A 135 9.16 14.25 12.12
N TYR A 136 9.82 14.89 11.15
CA TYR A 136 11.20 15.36 11.34
C TYR A 136 11.29 16.48 12.39
N ILE A 137 10.41 17.49 12.28
CA ILE A 137 10.43 18.66 13.20
C ILE A 137 10.06 18.23 14.62
N PHE A 138 9.05 17.39 14.78
CA PHE A 138 8.52 16.97 16.07
C PHE A 138 8.99 15.57 16.51
N MET A 139 10.07 15.04 15.93
CA MET A 139 10.58 13.68 16.21
C MET A 139 10.79 13.44 17.69
N LYS A 140 11.51 14.36 18.36
CA LYS A 140 11.85 14.22 19.79
C LYS A 140 10.58 14.17 20.66
N PRO A 141 9.71 15.19 20.66
CA PRO A 141 8.51 15.17 21.51
C PRO A 141 7.57 14.00 21.19
N ILE A 142 7.44 13.60 19.92
CA ILE A 142 6.58 12.48 19.53
C ILE A 142 7.13 11.16 20.07
N LEU A 143 8.43 10.88 19.94
CA LEU A 143 9.01 9.63 20.45
C LEU A 143 8.89 9.54 21.98
N TYR A 144 9.13 10.65 22.71
CA TYR A 144 8.91 10.65 24.17
C TYR A 144 7.43 10.47 24.54
N LEU A 145 6.50 11.06 23.79
CA LEU A 145 5.05 10.84 23.98
C LEU A 145 4.67 9.38 23.75
N LEU A 146 5.35 8.70 22.82
CA LEU A 146 5.14 7.27 22.52
C LEU A 146 5.84 6.34 23.52
N GLY A 147 6.53 6.91 24.54
CA GLY A 147 7.14 6.14 25.62
C GLY A 147 8.64 5.89 25.47
N ALA A 148 9.35 6.65 24.62
CA ALA A 148 10.80 6.57 24.54
C ALA A 148 11.43 7.05 25.86
N SER A 149 12.43 6.29 26.33
CA SER A 149 13.34 6.69 27.42
C SER A 149 14.63 7.29 26.84
N ASP A 150 15.46 7.89 27.69
CA ASP A 150 16.76 8.39 27.28
C ASP A 150 17.67 7.30 26.69
N ALA A 151 17.46 6.03 27.09
CA ALA A 151 18.19 4.89 26.57
C ALA A 151 17.66 4.41 25.20
N THR A 152 16.33 4.46 24.97
CA THR A 152 15.71 3.95 23.72
C THR A 152 15.58 5.01 22.64
N TYR A 153 15.53 6.29 23.04
CA TYR A 153 15.42 7.42 22.08
C TYR A 153 16.48 7.41 20.99
N PRO A 154 17.81 7.25 21.27
CA PRO A 154 18.83 7.28 20.22
C PRO A 154 18.62 6.21 19.16
N VAL A 155 18.15 5.02 19.58
CA VAL A 155 17.89 3.88 18.69
C VAL A 155 16.64 4.16 17.85
N ALA A 156 15.53 4.55 18.48
CA ALA A 156 14.29 4.89 17.80
C ALA A 156 14.47 6.06 16.81
N ALA A 157 15.19 7.11 17.22
CA ALA A 157 15.47 8.27 16.37
C ALA A 157 16.34 7.88 15.16
N SER A 158 17.36 7.04 15.35
CA SER A 158 18.24 6.62 14.26
C SER A 158 17.51 5.80 13.20
N TYR A 159 16.54 4.95 13.61
CA TYR A 159 15.68 4.23 12.69
C TYR A 159 14.69 5.18 11.99
N LEU A 160 13.98 6.00 12.78
CA LEU A 160 12.92 6.88 12.28
C LEU A 160 13.46 7.91 11.28
N GLN A 161 14.65 8.49 11.50
CA GLN A 161 15.26 9.43 10.57
C GLN A 161 15.42 8.85 9.17
N ILE A 162 15.88 7.62 9.08
CA ILE A 162 16.06 6.93 7.79
C ILE A 162 14.71 6.52 7.22
N TYR A 163 13.82 5.96 8.04
CA TYR A 163 12.49 5.53 7.63
C TYR A 163 11.66 6.68 7.04
N LEU A 164 11.74 7.89 7.63
CA LEU A 164 11.02 9.07 7.15
C LEU A 164 11.42 9.48 5.73
N LEU A 165 12.68 9.28 5.33
CA LEU A 165 13.09 9.48 3.93
C LEU A 165 12.37 8.52 2.97
N GLY A 166 12.00 7.33 3.47
CA GLY A 166 11.23 6.32 2.73
C GLY A 166 9.72 6.58 2.70
N THR A 167 9.18 7.47 3.53
CA THR A 167 7.73 7.68 3.67
C THR A 167 7.05 7.96 2.33
N LEU A 168 7.66 8.77 1.49
CA LEU A 168 7.13 9.09 0.17
C LEU A 168 7.06 7.84 -0.73
N PHE A 169 8.12 7.02 -0.74
CA PHE A 169 8.16 5.79 -1.52
C PHE A 169 7.13 4.77 -1.03
N ILE A 170 6.96 4.66 0.30
CA ILE A 170 5.98 3.76 0.93
C ILE A 170 4.56 4.19 0.53
N MET A 171 4.22 5.47 0.66
CA MET A 171 2.89 5.98 0.33
C MET A 171 2.56 5.81 -1.16
N ILE A 172 3.51 6.07 -2.05
CA ILE A 172 3.32 5.88 -3.49
C ILE A 172 3.22 4.39 -3.82
N SER A 173 4.15 3.57 -3.34
CA SER A 173 4.18 2.13 -3.61
C SER A 173 2.89 1.45 -3.16
N SER A 174 2.52 1.59 -1.89
CA SER A 174 1.34 0.94 -1.32
C SER A 174 0.04 1.58 -1.82
N GLY A 175 0.00 2.91 -1.93
CA GLY A 175 -1.20 3.62 -2.33
C GLY A 175 -1.55 3.40 -3.80
N MET A 176 -0.59 3.57 -4.69
CA MET A 176 -0.84 3.38 -6.12
C MET A 176 -1.01 1.91 -6.52
N ASN A 177 -0.54 0.98 -5.68
CA ASN A 177 -0.81 -0.45 -5.86
C ASN A 177 -2.32 -0.78 -5.85
N LEU A 178 -3.11 -0.07 -5.04
CA LEU A 178 -4.58 -0.22 -5.04
C LEU A 178 -5.20 0.23 -6.38
N PHE A 179 -4.62 1.24 -7.04
CA PHE A 179 -5.07 1.68 -8.37
C PHE A 179 -4.66 0.69 -9.46
N ILE A 180 -3.49 0.04 -9.35
CA ILE A 180 -3.10 -1.07 -10.24
C ILE A 180 -4.13 -2.20 -10.14
N ASN A 181 -4.53 -2.57 -8.91
CA ASN A 181 -5.56 -3.58 -8.68
C ASN A 181 -6.93 -3.11 -9.21
N ALA A 182 -7.29 -1.83 -9.03
CA ALA A 182 -8.51 -1.24 -9.54
C ALA A 182 -8.57 -1.23 -11.08
N GLN A 183 -7.42 -1.22 -11.74
CA GLN A 183 -7.32 -1.39 -13.20
C GLN A 183 -7.41 -2.85 -13.66
N GLY A 184 -7.45 -3.83 -12.75
CA GLY A 184 -7.54 -5.25 -13.07
C GLY A 184 -6.19 -5.98 -13.16
N PHE A 185 -5.09 -5.33 -12.76
CA PHE A 185 -3.75 -5.89 -12.84
C PHE A 185 -3.26 -6.46 -11.50
N GLY A 186 -4.05 -7.38 -10.87
CA GLY A 186 -3.73 -7.96 -9.56
C GLY A 186 -2.35 -8.61 -9.49
N THR A 187 -1.92 -9.29 -10.55
CA THR A 187 -0.57 -9.89 -10.63
C THR A 187 0.53 -8.83 -10.58
N MET A 188 0.34 -7.67 -11.24
CA MET A 188 1.30 -6.56 -11.21
C MET A 188 1.35 -5.92 -9.82
N GLY A 189 0.18 -5.82 -9.15
CA GLY A 189 0.10 -5.39 -7.75
C GLY A 189 0.83 -6.35 -6.82
N MET A 190 0.68 -7.65 -6.98
CA MET A 190 1.43 -8.67 -6.25
C MET A 190 2.95 -8.51 -6.46
N MET A 191 3.38 -8.30 -7.69
CA MET A 191 4.81 -8.13 -8.02
C MET A 191 5.43 -6.94 -7.28
N THR A 192 4.69 -5.84 -7.06
CA THR A 192 5.16 -4.70 -6.27
C THR A 192 5.60 -5.13 -4.87
N VAL A 193 4.76 -5.92 -4.20
CA VAL A 193 5.03 -6.41 -2.83
C VAL A 193 6.16 -7.43 -2.84
N CYS A 194 6.16 -8.37 -3.80
CA CYS A 194 7.18 -9.40 -3.92
C CYS A 194 8.58 -8.79 -4.16
N ILE A 195 8.70 -7.79 -5.03
CA ILE A 195 9.98 -7.09 -5.29
C ILE A 195 10.49 -6.46 -4.00
N GLY A 196 9.64 -5.73 -3.28
CA GLY A 196 10.01 -5.12 -2.00
C GLY A 196 10.44 -6.16 -0.97
N ALA A 197 9.65 -7.21 -0.77
CA ALA A 197 9.92 -8.26 0.21
C ALA A 197 11.21 -9.05 -0.09
N VAL A 198 11.41 -9.44 -1.35
CA VAL A 198 12.63 -10.18 -1.76
C VAL A 198 13.86 -9.31 -1.58
N LEU A 199 13.83 -8.06 -2.02
CA LEU A 199 14.96 -7.15 -1.83
C LEU A 199 15.27 -6.93 -0.35
N ASN A 200 14.25 -6.72 0.48
CA ASN A 200 14.44 -6.52 1.91
C ASN A 200 15.07 -7.76 2.57
N LEU A 201 14.60 -8.97 2.24
CA LEU A 201 15.11 -10.23 2.75
C LEU A 201 16.62 -10.40 2.52
N PHE A 202 17.16 -9.90 1.41
CA PHE A 202 18.59 -9.93 1.09
C PHE A 202 19.35 -8.72 1.64
N LEU A 203 18.75 -7.54 1.65
CA LEU A 203 19.40 -6.32 2.10
C LEU A 203 19.51 -6.23 3.62
N ASP A 204 18.54 -6.77 4.38
CA ASP A 204 18.59 -6.78 5.83
C ASP A 204 19.84 -7.47 6.38
N PRO A 205 20.12 -8.75 6.07
CA PRO A 205 21.33 -9.40 6.59
C PRO A 205 22.62 -8.73 6.10
N LEU A 206 22.61 -8.17 4.89
CA LEU A 206 23.76 -7.45 4.34
C LEU A 206 24.06 -6.18 5.17
N PHE A 207 23.07 -5.36 5.43
CA PHE A 207 23.27 -4.09 6.15
C PHE A 207 23.36 -4.29 7.66
N ILE A 208 22.59 -5.23 8.22
CA ILE A 208 22.57 -5.47 9.67
C ILE A 208 23.86 -6.17 10.12
N PHE A 209 24.22 -7.28 9.47
CA PHE A 209 25.28 -8.18 9.96
C PHE A 209 26.61 -7.99 9.23
N VAL A 210 26.63 -7.89 7.89
CA VAL A 210 27.87 -7.77 7.10
C VAL A 210 28.45 -6.37 7.26
N TRP A 211 27.63 -5.32 7.05
CA TRP A 211 28.07 -3.93 7.21
C TRP A 211 27.98 -3.44 8.67
N LYS A 212 27.42 -4.24 9.56
CA LYS A 212 27.32 -3.97 11.01
C LYS A 212 26.62 -2.65 11.34
N LEU A 213 25.65 -2.24 10.51
CA LEU A 213 24.89 -0.99 10.72
C LEU A 213 23.76 -1.16 11.74
N GLY A 214 23.47 -2.40 12.17
CA GLY A 214 22.43 -2.69 13.17
C GLY A 214 21.06 -2.15 12.75
N VAL A 215 20.39 -1.44 13.64
CA VAL A 215 19.04 -0.87 13.42
C VAL A 215 18.99 0.11 12.24
N ARG A 216 20.06 0.88 12.02
CA ARG A 216 20.15 1.75 10.84
C ARG A 216 20.17 0.96 9.54
N GLY A 217 20.82 -0.21 9.57
CA GLY A 217 20.88 -1.13 8.43
C GLY A 217 19.49 -1.61 8.03
N ALA A 218 18.68 -2.05 8.99
CA ALA A 218 17.29 -2.44 8.77
C ALA A 218 16.46 -1.29 8.15
N ALA A 219 16.59 -0.07 8.67
CA ALA A 219 15.89 1.09 8.11
C ALA A 219 16.29 1.38 6.65
N ILE A 220 17.59 1.31 6.34
CA ILE A 220 18.11 1.51 4.97
C ILE A 220 17.58 0.42 4.03
N ALA A 221 17.61 -0.85 4.45
CA ALA A 221 17.10 -1.97 3.66
C ALA A 221 15.60 -1.80 3.35
N THR A 222 14.81 -1.42 4.36
CA THR A 222 13.38 -1.14 4.19
C THR A 222 13.16 0.00 3.19
N VAL A 223 13.85 1.13 3.32
CA VAL A 223 13.69 2.28 2.41
C VAL A 223 14.09 1.94 0.99
N LEU A 224 15.20 1.23 0.78
CA LEU A 224 15.63 0.80 -0.56
C LEU A 224 14.64 -0.18 -1.20
N SER A 225 14.10 -1.10 -0.42
CA SER A 225 13.08 -2.06 -0.87
C SER A 225 11.80 -1.36 -1.28
N GLN A 226 11.34 -0.38 -0.50
CA GLN A 226 10.16 0.43 -0.81
C GLN A 226 10.41 1.35 -2.02
N MET A 227 11.62 1.88 -2.17
CA MET A 227 12.01 2.65 -3.35
C MET A 227 11.94 1.79 -4.62
N ALA A 228 12.41 0.55 -4.57
CA ALA A 228 12.31 -0.38 -5.69
C ALA A 228 10.84 -0.70 -6.05
N GLY A 229 9.98 -0.94 -5.05
CA GLY A 229 8.55 -1.11 -5.23
C GLY A 229 7.89 0.14 -5.84
N CYS A 230 8.27 1.32 -5.36
CA CYS A 230 7.80 2.60 -5.90
C CYS A 230 8.22 2.79 -7.38
N MET A 231 9.48 2.50 -7.71
CA MET A 231 9.96 2.57 -9.09
C MET A 231 9.20 1.60 -10.00
N TRP A 232 8.92 0.37 -9.53
CA TRP A 232 8.11 -0.60 -10.26
C TRP A 232 6.71 -0.08 -10.53
N VAL A 233 6.02 0.45 -9.53
CA VAL A 233 4.67 1.03 -9.64
C VAL A 233 4.66 2.19 -10.62
N LEU A 234 5.60 3.12 -10.51
CA LEU A 234 5.69 4.28 -11.40
C LEU A 234 6.03 3.87 -12.83
N TRP A 235 6.96 2.93 -13.01
CA TRP A 235 7.26 2.37 -14.32
C TRP A 235 6.02 1.74 -14.97
N PHE A 236 5.25 0.97 -14.20
CA PHE A 236 4.03 0.35 -14.69
C PHE A 236 2.98 1.41 -15.04
N LEU A 237 2.64 2.34 -14.13
CA LEU A 237 1.59 3.35 -14.31
C LEU A 237 1.94 4.45 -15.33
N THR A 238 3.20 4.61 -15.70
CA THR A 238 3.63 5.48 -16.81
C THR A 238 3.78 4.74 -18.13
N GLY A 239 3.66 3.43 -18.12
CA GLY A 239 3.85 2.56 -19.26
C GLY A 239 2.67 2.58 -20.24
N LYS A 240 2.90 2.02 -21.44
CA LYS A 240 1.87 1.93 -22.50
C LYS A 240 0.85 0.81 -22.30
N LYS A 241 1.06 -0.06 -21.33
CA LYS A 241 0.18 -1.22 -21.05
C LYS A 241 -1.03 -0.88 -20.19
N VAL A 242 -0.98 0.24 -19.52
CA VAL A 242 -1.99 0.70 -18.56
C VAL A 242 -3.09 1.45 -19.28
N GLN A 243 -4.34 1.18 -18.94
CA GLN A 243 -5.50 1.86 -19.54
C GLN A 243 -5.58 3.33 -19.08
N TYR A 244 -5.26 3.57 -17.82
CA TYR A 244 -5.29 4.89 -17.19
C TYR A 244 -3.89 5.27 -16.70
N PRO A 245 -3.01 5.76 -17.59
CA PRO A 245 -1.66 6.13 -17.18
C PRO A 245 -1.65 7.42 -16.37
N LEU A 246 -0.62 7.60 -15.54
CA LEU A 246 -0.37 8.88 -14.87
C LEU A 246 -0.07 9.98 -15.89
N GLN A 247 -0.89 11.05 -15.90
CA GLN A 247 -0.80 12.15 -16.87
C GLN A 247 -0.82 13.50 -16.16
N ARG A 248 0.19 14.33 -16.41
CA ARG A 248 0.30 15.68 -15.83
C ARG A 248 -0.93 16.56 -16.01
N LYS A 249 -1.70 16.36 -17.12
CA LYS A 249 -2.92 17.13 -17.37
C LYS A 249 -4.01 16.94 -16.31
N TYR A 250 -4.06 15.77 -15.65
CA TYR A 250 -5.05 15.41 -14.65
C TYR A 250 -4.57 15.59 -13.19
N MET A 251 -3.30 15.95 -12.98
CA MET A 251 -2.69 16.18 -11.65
C MET A 251 -3.09 17.54 -11.05
N LYS A 252 -4.27 18.07 -11.38
CA LYS A 252 -4.74 19.38 -10.90
C LYS A 252 -5.74 19.19 -9.77
N LEU A 253 -5.46 19.78 -8.61
CA LEU A 253 -6.35 19.75 -7.43
C LEU A 253 -7.48 20.81 -7.51
N LYS A 254 -8.07 21.01 -8.69
CA LYS A 254 -9.11 22.04 -8.89
C LYS A 254 -10.52 21.53 -8.54
N ASP A 255 -10.77 20.24 -8.65
CA ASP A 255 -12.09 19.64 -8.42
C ASP A 255 -12.25 19.26 -6.94
N ARG A 256 -12.76 20.25 -6.17
CA ARG A 256 -13.03 20.05 -4.73
C ARG A 256 -14.04 18.92 -4.47
N LYS A 257 -15.05 18.74 -5.34
CA LYS A 257 -16.05 17.69 -5.17
C LYS A 257 -15.41 16.30 -5.28
N MET A 258 -14.53 16.13 -6.24
CA MET A 258 -13.78 14.87 -6.40
C MET A 258 -12.89 14.58 -5.19
N ILE A 259 -12.14 15.58 -4.70
CA ILE A 259 -11.30 15.43 -3.50
C ILE A 259 -12.15 15.04 -2.28
N LEU A 260 -13.29 15.74 -2.07
CA LEU A 260 -14.22 15.41 -0.98
C LEU A 260 -14.81 14.01 -1.12
N SER A 261 -15.08 13.54 -2.33
CA SER A 261 -15.56 12.16 -2.56
C SER A 261 -14.48 11.13 -2.21
N ILE A 262 -13.23 11.38 -2.59
CA ILE A 262 -12.07 10.52 -2.22
C ILE A 262 -11.93 10.47 -0.70
N LEU A 263 -11.92 11.63 -0.04
CA LEU A 263 -11.79 11.72 1.41
C LEU A 263 -12.98 11.07 2.13
N GLY A 264 -14.21 11.32 1.66
CA GLY A 264 -15.43 10.78 2.27
C GLY A 264 -15.45 9.26 2.27
N LEU A 265 -15.11 8.62 1.15
CA LEU A 265 -15.05 7.16 1.09
C LEU A 265 -13.83 6.59 1.83
N GLY A 266 -12.68 7.26 1.73
CA GLY A 266 -11.44 6.83 2.37
C GLY A 266 -11.42 7.04 3.89
N LEU A 267 -12.27 7.93 4.43
CA LEU A 267 -12.34 8.23 5.85
C LEU A 267 -12.68 7.00 6.70
N SER A 268 -13.51 6.09 6.17
CA SER A 268 -13.83 4.83 6.85
C SER A 268 -12.59 3.96 7.07
N GLY A 269 -11.77 3.79 6.04
CA GLY A 269 -10.51 3.05 6.13
C GLY A 269 -9.48 3.75 7.04
N PHE A 270 -9.39 5.07 6.96
CA PHE A 270 -8.54 5.88 7.84
C PHE A 270 -8.92 5.67 9.32
N ILE A 271 -10.19 5.86 9.66
CA ILE A 271 -10.69 5.69 11.04
C ILE A 271 -10.44 4.26 11.52
N MET A 272 -10.69 3.26 10.68
CA MET A 272 -10.45 1.87 11.03
C MET A 272 -8.97 1.60 11.35
N CYS A 273 -8.04 2.11 10.55
CA CYS A 273 -6.59 1.98 10.82
C CYS A 273 -6.19 2.66 12.13
N VAL A 274 -6.66 3.88 12.37
CA VAL A 274 -6.37 4.63 13.59
C VAL A 274 -6.96 3.93 14.82
N THR A 275 -8.23 3.49 14.75
CA THR A 275 -8.90 2.79 15.84
C THR A 275 -8.21 1.47 16.17
N ASN A 276 -7.82 0.69 15.18
CA ASN A 276 -7.07 -0.56 15.37
C ASN A 276 -5.74 -0.30 16.10
N SER A 277 -4.99 0.72 15.68
CA SER A 277 -3.72 1.10 16.30
C SER A 277 -3.91 1.54 17.76
N LEU A 278 -4.88 2.40 18.03
CA LEU A 278 -5.20 2.86 19.39
C LEU A 278 -5.66 1.71 20.28
N SER A 279 -6.52 0.82 19.77
CA SER A 279 -6.99 -0.37 20.50
C SER A 279 -5.83 -1.29 20.86
N GLN A 280 -4.88 -1.50 19.95
CA GLN A 280 -3.71 -2.33 20.21
C GLN A 280 -2.78 -1.72 21.26
N ILE A 281 -2.55 -0.40 21.20
CA ILE A 281 -1.77 0.32 22.21
C ILE A 281 -2.44 0.22 23.59
N ALA A 282 -3.74 0.50 23.67
CA ALA A 282 -4.50 0.42 24.91
C ALA A 282 -4.51 -1.01 25.50
N CYS A 283 -4.71 -2.01 24.64
CA CYS A 283 -4.67 -3.41 25.04
C CYS A 283 -3.30 -3.80 25.61
N ASN A 284 -2.22 -3.49 24.89
CA ASN A 284 -0.87 -3.80 25.33
C ASN A 284 -0.52 -3.08 26.64
N ALA A 285 -0.87 -1.80 26.78
CA ALA A 285 -0.64 -1.04 28.00
C ALA A 285 -1.41 -1.63 29.21
N THR A 286 -2.66 -2.06 29.00
CA THR A 286 -3.48 -2.68 30.04
C THR A 286 -2.92 -4.05 30.45
N LEU A 287 -2.55 -4.87 29.47
CA LEU A 287 -1.97 -6.20 29.73
C LEU A 287 -0.62 -6.09 30.46
N ALA A 288 0.24 -5.14 30.05
CA ALA A 288 1.50 -4.91 30.74
C ALA A 288 1.30 -4.50 32.21
N ARG A 289 0.29 -3.64 32.48
CA ARG A 289 0.00 -3.15 33.83
C ARG A 289 -0.56 -4.24 34.77
N TRP A 290 -1.45 -5.10 34.28
CA TRP A 290 -2.19 -6.05 35.09
C TRP A 290 -1.66 -7.49 35.01
N GLY A 291 -0.98 -7.85 33.95
CA GLY A 291 -0.51 -9.22 33.69
C GLY A 291 0.99 -9.36 33.43
N GLY A 292 1.72 -8.22 33.35
CA GLY A 292 3.13 -8.21 33.07
C GLY A 292 3.49 -8.74 31.66
N ASP A 293 4.76 -9.05 31.47
CA ASP A 293 5.32 -9.45 30.16
C ASP A 293 4.73 -10.76 29.62
N LEU A 294 4.31 -11.68 30.51
CA LEU A 294 3.71 -12.95 30.10
C LEU A 294 2.42 -12.75 29.32
N TYR A 295 1.55 -11.85 29.78
CA TYR A 295 0.26 -11.55 29.12
C TYR A 295 0.46 -10.80 27.81
N VAL A 296 1.42 -9.88 27.76
CA VAL A 296 1.79 -9.20 26.51
C VAL A 296 2.34 -10.20 25.49
N GLY A 297 3.18 -11.13 25.93
CA GLY A 297 3.71 -12.21 25.09
C GLY A 297 2.60 -13.13 24.56
N ALA A 298 1.67 -13.56 25.42
CA ALA A 298 0.53 -14.38 25.02
C ALA A 298 -0.35 -13.63 23.99
N MET A 299 -0.62 -12.33 24.20
CA MET A 299 -1.39 -11.52 23.25
C MET A 299 -0.68 -11.36 21.90
N THR A 300 0.65 -11.27 21.90
CA THR A 300 1.44 -11.21 20.67
C THR A 300 1.28 -12.49 19.85
N ILE A 301 1.28 -13.66 20.49
CA ILE A 301 1.04 -14.95 19.82
C ILE A 301 -0.38 -15.00 19.27
N LEU A 302 -1.38 -14.64 20.07
CA LEU A 302 -2.79 -14.59 19.64
C LEU A 302 -3.00 -13.66 18.45
N ASN A 303 -2.36 -12.49 18.45
CA ASN A 303 -2.42 -11.56 17.32
C ASN A 303 -1.79 -12.16 16.05
N SER A 304 -0.66 -12.86 16.17
CA SER A 304 -0.02 -13.52 15.03
C SER A 304 -0.91 -14.60 14.42
N VAL A 305 -1.57 -15.41 15.26
CA VAL A 305 -2.55 -16.41 14.80
C VAL A 305 -3.73 -15.72 14.12
N ARG A 306 -4.27 -14.65 14.72
CA ARG A 306 -5.36 -13.86 14.13
C ARG A 306 -4.99 -13.28 12.78
N GLU A 307 -3.76 -12.77 12.61
CA GLU A 307 -3.28 -12.24 11.32
C GLU A 307 -3.29 -13.30 10.22
N ILE A 308 -2.89 -14.54 10.52
CA ILE A 308 -2.92 -15.65 9.56
C ILE A 308 -4.35 -15.93 9.09
N PHE A 309 -5.33 -15.99 10.00
CA PHE A 309 -6.73 -16.21 9.63
C PHE A 309 -7.31 -15.03 8.85
N ASN A 310 -7.00 -13.80 9.25
CA ASN A 310 -7.46 -12.59 8.58
C ASN A 310 -6.89 -12.43 7.18
N LEU A 311 -5.71 -12.99 6.91
CA LEU A 311 -5.04 -12.89 5.61
C LEU A 311 -5.92 -13.39 4.46
N ALA A 312 -6.53 -14.56 4.61
CA ALA A 312 -7.40 -15.12 3.57
C ALA A 312 -8.67 -14.27 3.39
N ALA A 313 -9.30 -13.86 4.49
CA ALA A 313 -10.51 -13.04 4.46
C ALA A 313 -10.25 -11.65 3.83
N ASN A 314 -9.17 -11.01 4.25
CA ASN A 314 -8.76 -9.71 3.71
C ASN A 314 -8.36 -9.82 2.23
N GLY A 315 -7.66 -10.87 1.83
CA GLY A 315 -7.27 -11.09 0.44
C GLY A 315 -8.49 -11.21 -0.48
N VAL A 316 -9.50 -11.96 -0.06
CA VAL A 316 -10.77 -12.05 -0.81
C VAL A 316 -11.50 -10.72 -0.83
N ALA A 317 -11.61 -10.04 0.30
CA ALA A 317 -12.27 -8.74 0.40
C ALA A 317 -11.60 -7.68 -0.49
N GLU A 318 -10.27 -7.57 -0.43
CA GLU A 318 -9.52 -6.60 -1.25
C GLU A 318 -9.56 -6.97 -2.74
N GLY A 319 -9.52 -8.25 -3.10
CA GLY A 319 -9.65 -8.71 -4.47
C GLY A 319 -11.06 -8.53 -5.04
N ALA A 320 -12.10 -8.58 -4.21
CA ALA A 320 -13.47 -8.36 -4.62
C ALA A 320 -13.80 -6.87 -4.89
N LYS A 321 -13.16 -5.94 -4.16
CA LYS A 321 -13.45 -4.48 -4.28
C LYS A 321 -13.41 -3.95 -5.72
N PRO A 322 -12.36 -4.21 -6.54
CA PRO A 322 -12.32 -3.75 -7.91
C PRO A 322 -13.44 -4.31 -8.78
N VAL A 323 -13.75 -5.60 -8.62
CA VAL A 323 -14.77 -6.29 -9.39
C VAL A 323 -16.16 -5.79 -9.04
N LEU A 324 -16.47 -5.69 -7.74
CA LEU A 324 -17.75 -5.17 -7.27
C LEU A 324 -17.94 -3.71 -7.64
N GLY A 325 -16.90 -2.89 -7.49
CA GLY A 325 -16.95 -1.46 -7.87
C GLY A 325 -17.22 -1.29 -9.36
N TYR A 326 -16.59 -2.09 -10.21
CA TYR A 326 -16.78 -2.06 -11.65
C TYR A 326 -18.23 -2.44 -12.03
N ASN A 327 -18.73 -3.58 -11.54
CA ASN A 327 -20.09 -4.05 -11.85
C ASN A 327 -21.16 -3.09 -11.29
N PHE A 328 -20.93 -2.50 -10.12
CA PHE A 328 -21.79 -1.46 -9.59
C PHE A 328 -21.87 -0.25 -10.53
N GLY A 329 -20.71 0.21 -11.07
CA GLY A 329 -20.65 1.30 -12.04
C GLY A 329 -21.34 0.94 -13.36
N ALA A 330 -21.20 -0.28 -13.82
CA ALA A 330 -21.84 -0.81 -15.03
C ALA A 330 -23.35 -1.04 -14.86
N LYS A 331 -23.88 -0.95 -13.64
CA LYS A 331 -25.27 -1.28 -13.26
C LYS A 331 -25.63 -2.75 -13.51
N GLU A 332 -24.65 -3.63 -13.49
CA GLU A 332 -24.83 -5.08 -13.56
C GLU A 332 -24.94 -5.61 -12.12
N TYR A 333 -26.16 -5.83 -11.65
CA TYR A 333 -26.46 -6.24 -10.27
C TYR A 333 -26.82 -7.73 -10.12
N GLU A 334 -26.84 -8.49 -11.21
CA GLU A 334 -27.19 -9.91 -11.25
C GLU A 334 -25.95 -10.84 -11.32
#